data_082f16c7cedae028badf46f65e2fbb1d
#
_entry.id   082f16c7cedae028badf46f65e2fbb1d
#
_cell.length_a   1.000
_cell.length_b   1.000
_cell.length_c   1.000
_cell.angle_alpha   90.00
_cell.angle_beta   90.00
_cell.angle_gamma   90.00
#
_symmetry.space_group_name_H-M   'P 1'
#
loop_
_entity.id
_entity.type
_entity.pdbx_description
1 polymer ?
#
loop_
_entity_poly.entity_id
_entity_poly.type
_entity_poly.pdbx_seq_one_letter_code
_entity_poly.pdbx_strand_id
1 'polypeptide(L)'
;MSTIAEHQKRNKNRSSYTSILKYTGLFGGVQGFNILISIIRNKCAAVLIGAAGIGLTDILNRTSDFIGSITNLGLSFSGVRQLSEDFATGEEQKIHDTIDTIRAWCVGTGIIGCLICILFSSIISTYVFNDTNLTPAFLVISPMIAMLTVYGGEIAVLKGTRNLKKLAIVSVISSVFTLVVTVSVYLTLGLKGVPYALLAGTTAMTATALAVTHKIYPWALHIFSKRYFKEGKTLLFLGIAYVISSIAGSGAEIAVRAFISSIGSKTDVGLYASGFILCVTYTRIIFIAMDADYFPKLSAICKSKVKRNITVCRQIDVCVLLMGPMLIAFITFLPVIVKLLYSPDFIPAIEMCVAAGGYLFVKAIVSPIEYIPLANNNSKIFLLMELAYDIIFVCLIIVGYDLYGLCGAGMALTVSYIIDLAFILVLYRKIYGFCLSYATLKIILVQGCFLLPVITMFAMGHNWEKCIVGCTIFIFSALYSVKKLNLSWNAVKSYIKRRKTK
;
A
#
# COMPACT_ATOMS: atom_id res chain seq x y z
N MET A 1 22.16 42.52 18.09
CA MET A 1 21.08 41.60 18.44
C MET A 1 20.53 40.78 17.26
N SER A 2 20.64 41.19 15.99
CA SER A 2 20.18 40.44 14.80
C SER A 2 20.95 39.15 14.50
N THR A 3 22.27 39.15 14.71
CA THR A 3 23.17 38.03 14.39
C THR A 3 22.98 36.79 15.30
N ILE A 4 22.59 36.97 16.54
CA ILE A 4 22.37 35.87 17.52
C ILE A 4 21.03 35.20 17.19
N ALA A 5 20.00 35.96 16.83
CA ALA A 5 18.69 35.42 16.43
C ALA A 5 18.77 34.63 15.10
N GLU A 6 19.57 35.09 14.14
CA GLU A 6 19.82 34.34 12.91
C GLU A 6 20.63 33.05 13.14
N HIS A 7 21.65 33.10 14.03
CA HIS A 7 22.41 31.90 14.42
C HIS A 7 21.53 30.86 15.15
N GLN A 8 20.62 31.30 16.04
CA GLN A 8 19.68 30.41 16.72
C GLN A 8 18.64 29.82 15.75
N LYS A 9 18.15 30.62 14.79
CA LYS A 9 17.22 30.16 13.74
C LYS A 9 17.89 29.17 12.78
N ARG A 10 19.17 29.38 12.47
CA ARG A 10 19.97 28.49 11.62
C ARG A 10 20.32 27.18 12.32
N ASN A 11 20.62 27.21 13.62
CA ASN A 11 20.85 26.01 14.43
C ASN A 11 19.54 25.21 14.66
N LYS A 12 18.41 25.87 14.89
CA LYS A 12 17.10 25.23 15.01
C LYS A 12 16.66 24.57 13.70
N ASN A 13 16.93 25.19 12.55
CA ASN A 13 16.68 24.58 11.24
C ASN A 13 17.65 23.43 10.95
N ARG A 14 18.94 23.52 11.32
CA ARG A 14 19.92 22.44 11.12
C ARG A 14 19.59 21.22 11.98
N SER A 15 19.16 21.40 13.22
CA SER A 15 18.71 20.31 14.10
C SER A 15 17.41 19.67 13.57
N SER A 16 16.51 20.45 12.98
CA SER A 16 15.28 19.95 12.35
C SER A 16 15.58 19.12 11.10
N TYR A 17 16.47 19.56 10.21
CA TYR A 17 16.87 18.79 9.03
C TYR A 17 17.60 17.50 9.37
N THR A 18 18.50 17.53 10.35
CA THR A 18 19.25 16.34 10.79
C THR A 18 18.31 15.32 11.46
N SER A 19 17.31 15.77 12.22
CA SER A 19 16.32 14.89 12.81
C SER A 19 15.39 14.27 11.74
N ILE A 20 14.95 15.04 10.75
CA ILE A 20 14.14 14.54 9.62
C ILE A 20 14.91 13.47 8.85
N LEU A 21 16.17 13.75 8.44
CA LEU A 21 17.01 12.77 7.75
C LEU A 21 17.26 11.50 8.58
N LYS A 22 17.47 11.64 9.88
CA LYS A 22 17.66 10.51 10.79
C LYS A 22 16.41 9.65 10.92
N TYR A 23 15.23 10.26 11.03
CA TYR A 23 13.98 9.52 11.10
C TYR A 23 13.58 8.92 9.75
N THR A 24 13.80 9.63 8.64
CA THR A 24 13.56 9.08 7.29
C THR A 24 14.49 7.89 7.01
N GLY A 25 15.76 7.98 7.38
CA GLY A 25 16.71 6.86 7.28
C GLY A 25 16.33 5.68 8.18
N LEU A 26 15.90 5.93 9.41
CA LEU A 26 15.41 4.90 10.33
C LEU A 26 14.18 4.19 9.77
N PHE A 27 13.19 4.96 9.29
CA PHE A 27 11.96 4.38 8.70
C PHE A 27 12.25 3.63 7.40
N GLY A 28 13.12 4.16 6.54
CA GLY A 28 13.56 3.46 5.33
C GLY A 28 14.23 2.12 5.66
N GLY A 29 15.11 2.11 6.65
CA GLY A 29 15.76 0.88 7.14
C GLY A 29 14.77 -0.12 7.74
N VAL A 30 13.81 0.34 8.55
CA VAL A 30 12.74 -0.51 9.12
C VAL A 30 11.85 -1.09 8.03
N GLN A 31 11.47 -0.30 7.03
CA GLN A 31 10.68 -0.79 5.89
C GLN A 31 11.47 -1.83 5.08
N GLY A 32 12.74 -1.56 4.79
CA GLY A 32 13.61 -2.55 4.12
C GLY A 32 13.71 -3.86 4.90
N PHE A 33 13.87 -3.80 6.22
CA PHE A 33 13.89 -4.97 7.08
C PHE A 33 12.55 -5.74 7.05
N ASN A 34 11.41 -5.04 7.17
CA ASN A 34 10.09 -5.65 7.10
C ASN A 34 9.84 -6.35 5.76
N ILE A 35 10.35 -5.78 4.66
CA ILE A 35 10.29 -6.41 3.35
C ILE A 35 11.08 -7.71 3.33
N LEU A 36 12.31 -7.69 3.84
CA LEU A 36 13.14 -8.90 3.91
C LEU A 36 12.44 -10.00 4.72
N ILE A 37 11.90 -9.67 5.89
CA ILE A 37 11.12 -10.61 6.71
C ILE A 37 9.88 -11.12 5.97
N SER A 38 9.18 -10.25 5.25
CA SER A 38 8.01 -10.63 4.44
C SER A 38 8.40 -11.58 3.30
N ILE A 39 9.53 -11.34 2.62
CA ILE A 39 10.08 -12.22 1.59
C ILE A 39 10.38 -13.61 2.18
N ILE A 40 11.08 -13.68 3.31
CA ILE A 40 11.39 -14.95 4.00
C ILE A 40 10.09 -15.67 4.36
N ARG A 41 9.12 -14.97 4.95
CA ARG A 41 7.82 -15.54 5.32
C ARG A 41 7.07 -16.09 4.11
N ASN A 42 7.01 -15.33 3.01
CA ASN A 42 6.33 -15.76 1.78
C ASN A 42 7.04 -16.97 1.15
N LYS A 43 8.37 -17.00 1.18
CA LYS A 43 9.14 -18.17 0.72
C LYS A 43 8.84 -19.42 1.57
N CYS A 44 8.87 -19.28 2.91
CA CYS A 44 8.51 -20.38 3.81
C CYS A 44 7.07 -20.86 3.57
N ALA A 45 6.11 -19.93 3.42
CA ALA A 45 4.74 -20.29 3.10
C ALA A 45 4.64 -21.02 1.76
N ALA A 46 5.29 -20.51 0.70
CA ALA A 46 5.29 -21.15 -0.61
C ALA A 46 5.82 -22.59 -0.60
N VAL A 47 6.86 -22.86 0.21
CA VAL A 47 7.46 -24.19 0.33
C VAL A 47 6.61 -25.12 1.23
N LEU A 48 6.07 -24.60 2.34
CA LEU A 48 5.41 -25.43 3.36
C LEU A 48 3.92 -25.70 3.07
N ILE A 49 3.21 -24.72 2.50
CA ILE A 49 1.76 -24.83 2.26
C ILE A 49 1.36 -24.70 0.77
N GLY A 50 2.33 -24.43 -0.10
CA GLY A 50 2.12 -24.34 -1.55
C GLY A 50 1.19 -23.21 -2.00
N ALA A 51 0.82 -23.22 -3.29
CA ALA A 51 -0.02 -22.19 -3.89
C ALA A 51 -1.45 -22.21 -3.31
N ALA A 52 -2.02 -23.38 -3.08
CA ALA A 52 -3.34 -23.51 -2.47
C ALA A 52 -3.39 -22.92 -1.04
N GLY A 53 -2.34 -23.10 -0.25
CA GLY A 53 -2.22 -22.52 1.07
C GLY A 53 -2.05 -21.00 1.04
N ILE A 54 -1.30 -20.47 0.09
CA ILE A 54 -1.20 -19.00 -0.14
C ILE A 54 -2.54 -18.45 -0.58
N GLY A 55 -3.29 -19.15 -1.46
CA GLY A 55 -4.64 -18.76 -1.86
C GLY A 55 -5.59 -18.71 -0.67
N LEU A 56 -5.61 -19.74 0.17
CA LEU A 56 -6.39 -19.75 1.40
C LEU A 56 -6.01 -18.59 2.34
N THR A 57 -4.72 -18.37 2.53
CA THR A 57 -4.20 -17.25 3.34
C THR A 57 -4.70 -15.90 2.82
N ASP A 58 -4.66 -15.69 1.51
CA ASP A 58 -5.10 -14.44 0.88
C ASP A 58 -6.62 -14.24 0.98
N ILE A 59 -7.42 -15.29 0.75
CA ILE A 59 -8.89 -15.26 0.95
C ILE A 59 -9.23 -14.84 2.38
N LEU A 60 -8.64 -15.49 3.37
CA LEU A 60 -8.92 -15.21 4.78
C LEU A 60 -8.49 -13.80 5.19
N ASN A 61 -7.30 -13.34 4.75
CA ASN A 61 -6.82 -11.98 5.01
C ASN A 61 -7.73 -10.92 4.36
N ARG A 62 -8.07 -11.08 3.07
CA ARG A 62 -8.92 -10.10 2.36
C ARG A 62 -10.31 -10.00 2.91
N THR A 63 -10.89 -11.12 3.32
CA THR A 63 -12.17 -11.11 4.02
C THR A 63 -12.08 -10.39 5.36
N SER A 64 -11.01 -10.63 6.13
CA SER A 64 -10.78 -9.91 7.39
C SER A 64 -10.55 -8.41 7.18
N ASP A 65 -9.80 -8.03 6.14
CA ASP A 65 -9.56 -6.62 5.77
C ASP A 65 -10.87 -5.93 5.36
N PHE A 66 -11.73 -6.62 4.63
CA PHE A 66 -13.05 -6.09 4.21
C PHE A 66 -13.97 -5.87 5.41
N ILE A 67 -14.15 -6.88 6.27
CA ILE A 67 -14.96 -6.75 7.48
C ILE A 67 -14.37 -5.67 8.38
N GLY A 68 -13.06 -5.65 8.54
CA GLY A 68 -12.33 -4.64 9.32
C GLY A 68 -12.52 -3.23 8.76
N SER A 69 -12.52 -3.02 7.45
CA SER A 69 -12.74 -1.70 6.85
C SER A 69 -14.17 -1.19 7.05
N ILE A 70 -15.16 -2.09 7.09
CA ILE A 70 -16.55 -1.73 7.43
C ILE A 70 -16.68 -1.35 8.89
N THR A 71 -16.07 -2.12 9.79
CA THR A 71 -16.29 -1.99 11.24
C THR A 71 -15.36 -0.98 11.91
N ASN A 72 -14.13 -0.81 11.44
CA ASN A 72 -13.15 0.12 12.02
C ASN A 72 -13.52 1.61 11.86
N LEU A 73 -14.44 1.94 10.95
CA LEU A 73 -14.97 3.31 10.77
C LEU A 73 -13.88 4.38 10.61
N GLY A 74 -12.70 4.02 10.08
CA GLY A 74 -11.58 4.94 9.85
C GLY A 74 -10.87 5.43 11.12
N LEU A 75 -11.10 4.79 12.27
CA LEU A 75 -10.53 5.18 13.56
C LEU A 75 -9.00 5.28 13.54
N SER A 76 -8.33 4.41 12.81
CA SER A 76 -6.87 4.45 12.69
C SER A 76 -6.37 5.73 12.00
N PHE A 77 -7.15 6.32 11.10
CA PHE A 77 -6.80 7.57 10.40
C PHE A 77 -7.23 8.81 11.20
N SER A 78 -8.50 8.87 11.60
CA SER A 78 -9.06 10.00 12.36
C SER A 78 -8.42 10.13 13.74
N GLY A 79 -8.10 9.01 14.39
CA GLY A 79 -7.41 8.95 15.67
C GLY A 79 -5.99 9.54 15.60
N VAL A 80 -5.22 9.23 14.56
CA VAL A 80 -3.88 9.85 14.35
C VAL A 80 -4.01 11.37 14.22
N ARG A 81 -4.98 11.84 13.44
CA ARG A 81 -5.21 13.27 13.22
C ARG A 81 -5.56 13.99 14.51
N GLN A 82 -6.63 13.55 15.21
CA GLN A 82 -7.08 14.16 16.45
C GLN A 82 -5.98 14.14 17.51
N LEU A 83 -5.34 12.98 17.72
CA LEU A 83 -4.28 12.85 18.70
C LEU A 83 -3.06 13.74 18.36
N SER A 84 -2.75 13.95 17.08
CA SER A 84 -1.67 14.86 16.67
C SER A 84 -2.01 16.32 16.96
N GLU A 85 -3.28 16.71 16.81
CA GLU A 85 -3.79 18.04 17.16
C GLU A 85 -3.71 18.25 18.71
N ASP A 86 -4.20 17.29 19.50
CA ASP A 86 -4.17 17.35 20.95
C ASP A 86 -2.72 17.30 21.50
N PHE A 87 -1.86 16.49 20.90
CA PHE A 87 -0.44 16.44 21.26
C PHE A 87 0.28 17.77 21.00
N ALA A 88 -0.15 18.52 19.98
CA ALA A 88 0.41 19.85 19.68
C ALA A 88 -0.01 20.93 20.70
N THR A 89 -1.14 20.75 21.43
CA THR A 89 -1.55 21.67 22.50
C THR A 89 -0.71 21.51 23.77
N GLY A 90 -0.12 20.32 23.99
CA GLY A 90 0.66 20.00 25.19
C GLY A 90 -0.19 19.70 26.45
N GLU A 91 -1.52 19.60 26.32
CA GLU A 91 -2.44 19.30 27.44
C GLU A 91 -2.48 17.79 27.68
N GLU A 92 -1.73 17.30 28.67
CA GLU A 92 -1.62 15.85 28.97
C GLU A 92 -2.98 15.17 29.17
N GLN A 93 -3.91 15.84 29.84
CA GLN A 93 -5.25 15.28 30.09
C GLN A 93 -6.02 15.02 28.79
N LYS A 94 -5.98 15.95 27.84
CA LYS A 94 -6.62 15.76 26.52
C LYS A 94 -5.99 14.62 25.74
N ILE A 95 -4.65 14.51 25.80
CA ILE A 95 -3.91 13.42 25.14
C ILE A 95 -4.38 12.07 25.68
N HIS A 96 -4.48 11.93 27.02
CA HIS A 96 -4.96 10.71 27.66
C HIS A 96 -6.41 10.41 27.31
N ASP A 97 -7.31 11.38 27.41
CA ASP A 97 -8.73 11.21 27.07
C ASP A 97 -8.93 10.78 25.60
N THR A 98 -8.14 11.34 24.68
CA THR A 98 -8.18 10.97 23.26
C THR A 98 -7.64 9.55 23.02
N ILE A 99 -6.55 9.15 23.70
CA ILE A 99 -6.02 7.78 23.64
C ILE A 99 -7.06 6.79 24.15
N ASP A 100 -7.67 7.06 25.27
CA ASP A 100 -8.68 6.18 25.86
C ASP A 100 -9.94 6.09 24.98
N THR A 101 -10.32 7.20 24.35
CA THR A 101 -11.40 7.22 23.36
C THR A 101 -11.07 6.32 22.15
N ILE A 102 -9.87 6.44 21.58
CA ILE A 102 -9.42 5.60 20.46
C ILE A 102 -9.45 4.12 20.85
N ARG A 103 -8.92 3.76 22.03
CA ARG A 103 -8.90 2.39 22.55
C ARG A 103 -10.30 1.83 22.77
N ALA A 104 -11.19 2.59 23.43
CA ALA A 104 -12.57 2.19 23.64
C ALA A 104 -13.29 1.86 22.33
N TRP A 105 -13.16 2.73 21.34
CA TRP A 105 -13.77 2.51 20.04
C TRP A 105 -13.12 1.36 19.27
N CYS A 106 -11.79 1.21 19.29
CA CYS A 106 -11.11 0.09 18.63
C CYS A 106 -11.53 -1.27 19.22
N VAL A 107 -11.68 -1.36 20.53
CA VAL A 107 -12.19 -2.58 21.18
C VAL A 107 -13.64 -2.83 20.79
N GLY A 108 -14.51 -1.82 20.91
CA GLY A 108 -15.93 -1.93 20.59
C GLY A 108 -16.17 -2.33 19.14
N THR A 109 -15.56 -1.62 18.19
CA THR A 109 -15.69 -1.91 16.76
C THR A 109 -15.01 -3.22 16.37
N GLY A 110 -13.90 -3.56 17.02
CA GLY A 110 -13.24 -4.86 16.84
C GLY A 110 -14.12 -6.04 17.28
N ILE A 111 -14.81 -5.94 18.41
CA ILE A 111 -15.78 -6.95 18.88
C ILE A 111 -16.92 -7.06 17.87
N ILE A 112 -17.45 -5.95 17.39
CA ILE A 112 -18.51 -5.95 16.36
C ILE A 112 -18.03 -6.66 15.10
N GLY A 113 -16.81 -6.37 14.62
CA GLY A 113 -16.22 -7.04 13.44
C GLY A 113 -16.04 -8.55 13.65
N CYS A 114 -15.59 -8.97 14.83
CA CYS A 114 -15.50 -10.37 15.21
C CYS A 114 -16.87 -11.05 15.18
N LEU A 115 -17.89 -10.45 15.77
CA LEU A 115 -19.27 -10.97 15.77
C LEU A 115 -19.86 -11.05 14.36
N ILE A 116 -19.65 -10.04 13.51
CA ILE A 116 -20.05 -10.05 12.11
C ILE A 116 -19.39 -11.23 11.38
N CYS A 117 -18.08 -11.43 11.55
CA CYS A 117 -17.39 -12.55 10.93
C CYS A 117 -17.95 -13.90 11.38
N ILE A 118 -18.25 -14.09 12.67
CA ILE A 118 -18.86 -15.31 13.20
C ILE A 118 -20.24 -15.54 12.59
N LEU A 119 -21.12 -14.54 12.64
CA LEU A 119 -22.49 -14.65 12.17
C LEU A 119 -22.59 -14.90 10.66
N PHE A 120 -21.73 -14.27 9.88
CA PHE A 120 -21.73 -14.37 8.42
C PHE A 120 -20.74 -15.40 7.87
N SER A 121 -19.99 -16.12 8.72
CA SER A 121 -18.99 -17.12 8.31
C SER A 121 -19.52 -18.15 7.32
N SER A 122 -20.69 -18.74 7.57
CA SER A 122 -21.33 -19.71 6.70
C SER A 122 -21.79 -19.08 5.36
N ILE A 123 -22.35 -17.88 5.41
CA ILE A 123 -22.79 -17.15 4.23
C ILE A 123 -21.58 -16.80 3.35
N ILE A 124 -20.51 -16.26 3.94
CA ILE A 124 -19.27 -15.93 3.22
C ILE A 124 -18.66 -17.18 2.59
N SER A 125 -18.56 -18.27 3.36
CA SER A 125 -18.00 -19.53 2.89
C SER A 125 -18.79 -20.11 1.71
N THR A 126 -20.10 -20.21 1.84
CA THR A 126 -20.96 -20.88 0.86
C THR A 126 -21.26 -20.00 -0.35
N TYR A 127 -21.67 -18.74 -0.14
CA TYR A 127 -22.18 -17.88 -1.22
C TYR A 127 -21.11 -17.00 -1.86
N VAL A 128 -20.04 -16.62 -1.12
CA VAL A 128 -18.98 -15.78 -1.68
C VAL A 128 -17.87 -16.65 -2.29
N PHE A 129 -17.47 -17.73 -1.61
CA PHE A 129 -16.37 -18.59 -2.07
C PHE A 129 -16.80 -19.97 -2.58
N ASN A 130 -18.10 -20.25 -2.59
CA ASN A 130 -18.69 -21.52 -3.03
C ASN A 130 -18.02 -22.78 -2.42
N ASP A 131 -17.59 -22.67 -1.15
CA ASP A 131 -16.88 -23.74 -0.43
C ASP A 131 -17.25 -23.79 1.06
N THR A 132 -18.13 -24.69 1.43
CA THR A 132 -18.61 -24.86 2.82
C THR A 132 -17.49 -25.23 3.81
N ASN A 133 -16.37 -25.78 3.32
CA ASN A 133 -15.24 -26.17 4.16
C ASN A 133 -14.45 -24.97 4.71
N LEU A 134 -14.69 -23.75 4.22
CA LEU A 134 -14.06 -22.54 4.73
C LEU A 134 -14.73 -22.00 6.01
N THR A 135 -15.95 -22.42 6.33
CA THR A 135 -16.69 -21.93 7.51
C THR A 135 -15.88 -22.07 8.81
N PRO A 136 -15.28 -23.24 9.14
CA PRO A 136 -14.44 -23.36 10.35
C PRO A 136 -13.22 -22.43 10.32
N ALA A 137 -12.64 -22.19 9.14
CA ALA A 137 -11.50 -21.28 9.02
C ALA A 137 -11.91 -19.83 9.35
N PHE A 138 -13.08 -19.36 8.87
CA PHE A 138 -13.60 -18.04 9.20
C PHE A 138 -13.93 -17.90 10.69
N LEU A 139 -14.46 -18.95 11.33
CA LEU A 139 -14.70 -18.97 12.79
C LEU A 139 -13.37 -18.82 13.57
N VAL A 140 -12.33 -19.53 13.16
CA VAL A 140 -11.00 -19.46 13.81
C VAL A 140 -10.37 -18.06 13.66
N ILE A 141 -10.51 -17.42 12.49
CA ILE A 141 -9.89 -16.10 12.27
C ILE A 141 -10.77 -14.94 12.78
N SER A 142 -12.00 -15.15 13.20
CA SER A 142 -12.88 -14.06 13.63
C SER A 142 -12.27 -13.17 14.73
N PRO A 143 -11.55 -13.66 15.77
CA PRO A 143 -10.89 -12.82 16.76
C PRO A 143 -9.74 -11.98 16.17
N MET A 144 -9.17 -12.41 15.04
CA MET A 144 -8.11 -11.68 14.33
C MET A 144 -8.59 -10.27 13.94
N ILE A 145 -9.86 -10.10 13.56
CA ILE A 145 -10.43 -8.80 13.18
C ILE A 145 -10.40 -7.82 14.35
N ALA A 146 -10.80 -8.29 15.54
CA ALA A 146 -10.73 -7.49 16.76
C ALA A 146 -9.26 -7.11 17.10
N MET A 147 -8.34 -8.07 17.00
CA MET A 147 -6.92 -7.84 17.26
C MET A 147 -6.30 -6.85 16.28
N LEU A 148 -6.62 -6.94 14.98
CA LEU A 148 -6.14 -6.00 13.96
C LEU A 148 -6.65 -4.57 14.23
N THR A 149 -7.90 -4.43 14.66
CA THR A 149 -8.48 -3.13 15.00
C THR A 149 -7.78 -2.50 16.20
N VAL A 150 -7.54 -3.29 17.27
CA VAL A 150 -6.79 -2.85 18.46
C VAL A 150 -5.35 -2.49 18.09
N TYR A 151 -4.68 -3.33 17.29
CA TYR A 151 -3.34 -3.04 16.79
C TYR A 151 -3.29 -1.70 16.02
N GLY A 152 -4.26 -1.47 15.11
CA GLY A 152 -4.39 -0.21 14.38
C GLY A 152 -4.54 1.00 15.28
N GLY A 153 -5.30 0.87 16.38
CA GLY A 153 -5.45 1.89 17.42
C GLY A 153 -4.13 2.20 18.13
N GLU A 154 -3.39 1.17 18.58
CA GLU A 154 -2.09 1.38 19.24
C GLU A 154 -1.02 1.97 18.30
N ILE A 155 -1.04 1.60 17.04
CA ILE A 155 -0.20 2.24 16.02
C ILE A 155 -0.60 3.71 15.81
N ALA A 156 -1.90 4.03 15.85
CA ALA A 156 -2.39 5.40 15.77
C ALA A 156 -1.92 6.23 16.99
N VAL A 157 -1.90 5.64 18.18
CA VAL A 157 -1.35 6.27 19.40
C VAL A 157 0.13 6.62 19.21
N LEU A 158 0.96 5.68 18.74
CA LEU A 158 2.40 5.92 18.52
C LEU A 158 2.67 6.97 17.43
N LYS A 159 1.84 6.99 16.37
CA LYS A 159 1.95 8.00 15.29
C LYS A 159 1.51 9.37 15.76
N GLY A 160 0.34 9.47 16.40
CA GLY A 160 -0.24 10.73 16.88
C GLY A 160 0.63 11.41 17.93
N THR A 161 1.22 10.65 18.84
CA THR A 161 2.17 11.15 19.87
C THR A 161 3.61 11.29 19.36
N ARG A 162 3.85 11.09 18.04
CA ARG A 162 5.18 11.18 17.39
C ARG A 162 6.25 10.27 18.01
N ASN A 163 5.86 9.17 18.62
CA ASN A 163 6.76 8.17 19.21
C ASN A 163 7.37 7.25 18.14
N LEU A 164 8.03 7.85 17.14
CA LEU A 164 8.50 7.17 15.92
C LEU A 164 9.52 6.05 16.20
N LYS A 165 10.37 6.20 17.24
CA LYS A 165 11.30 5.14 17.63
C LYS A 165 10.59 3.90 18.15
N LYS A 166 9.56 4.07 18.97
CA LYS A 166 8.75 2.96 19.49
C LYS A 166 7.94 2.31 18.39
N LEU A 167 7.40 3.10 17.45
CA LEU A 167 6.74 2.59 16.26
C LEU A 167 7.68 1.68 15.43
N ALA A 168 8.93 2.10 15.23
CA ALA A 168 9.94 1.29 14.54
C ALA A 168 10.22 -0.03 15.30
N ILE A 169 10.36 0.01 16.61
CA ILE A 169 10.58 -1.17 17.47
C ILE A 169 9.39 -2.13 17.37
N VAL A 170 8.15 -1.63 17.51
CA VAL A 170 6.93 -2.44 17.35
C VAL A 170 6.91 -3.11 15.99
N SER A 171 7.18 -2.36 14.93
CA SER A 171 7.16 -2.87 13.55
C SER A 171 8.16 -4.03 13.34
N VAL A 172 9.42 -3.85 13.80
CA VAL A 172 10.46 -4.87 13.65
C VAL A 172 10.15 -6.12 14.49
N ILE A 173 9.83 -5.93 15.77
CA ILE A 173 9.55 -7.05 16.68
C ILE A 173 8.31 -7.82 16.22
N SER A 174 7.23 -7.12 15.85
CA SER A 174 6.02 -7.75 15.32
C SER A 174 6.29 -8.57 14.07
N SER A 175 7.11 -8.06 13.14
CA SER A 175 7.46 -8.77 11.91
C SER A 175 8.22 -10.07 12.20
N VAL A 176 9.20 -10.03 13.11
CA VAL A 176 9.99 -11.21 13.50
C VAL A 176 9.10 -12.23 14.23
N PHE A 177 8.31 -11.81 15.22
CA PHE A 177 7.42 -12.73 15.93
C PHE A 177 6.38 -13.35 15.01
N THR A 178 5.77 -12.56 14.12
CA THR A 178 4.82 -13.08 13.14
C THR A 178 5.48 -14.11 12.23
N LEU A 179 6.72 -13.87 11.75
CA LEU A 179 7.46 -14.85 10.96
C LEU A 179 7.66 -16.17 11.73
N VAL A 180 8.22 -16.08 12.94
CA VAL A 180 8.53 -17.28 13.76
C VAL A 180 7.26 -18.09 14.04
N VAL A 181 6.20 -17.42 14.52
CA VAL A 181 4.95 -18.09 14.88
C VAL A 181 4.28 -18.70 13.65
N THR A 182 4.20 -17.95 12.53
CA THR A 182 3.55 -18.43 11.31
C THR A 182 4.29 -19.64 10.74
N VAL A 183 5.62 -19.58 10.65
CA VAL A 183 6.43 -20.70 10.13
C VAL A 183 6.33 -21.93 11.05
N SER A 184 6.36 -21.76 12.36
CA SER A 184 6.20 -22.86 13.31
C SER A 184 4.85 -23.58 13.14
N VAL A 185 3.76 -22.82 12.96
CA VAL A 185 2.44 -23.42 12.73
C VAL A 185 2.36 -24.12 11.37
N TYR A 186 2.98 -23.58 10.33
CA TYR A 186 3.02 -24.24 9.01
C TYR A 186 3.84 -25.54 9.04
N LEU A 187 4.94 -25.58 9.78
CA LEU A 187 5.76 -26.80 9.95
C LEU A 187 5.01 -27.92 10.66
N THR A 188 4.15 -27.58 11.63
CA THR A 188 3.44 -28.59 12.45
C THR A 188 2.11 -29.01 11.86
N LEU A 189 1.33 -28.09 11.28
CA LEU A 189 -0.05 -28.34 10.85
C LEU A 189 -0.24 -28.26 9.31
N GLY A 190 0.79 -27.83 8.58
CA GLY A 190 0.72 -27.67 7.12
C GLY A 190 -0.43 -26.76 6.69
N LEU A 191 -1.15 -27.15 5.64
CA LEU A 191 -2.28 -26.41 5.08
C LEU A 191 -3.43 -26.17 6.09
N LYS A 192 -3.71 -27.14 6.95
CA LYS A 192 -4.75 -27.00 8.00
C LYS A 192 -4.38 -25.95 9.04
N GLY A 193 -3.09 -25.63 9.16
CA GLY A 193 -2.56 -24.62 10.07
C GLY A 193 -2.80 -23.18 9.64
N VAL A 194 -3.23 -22.90 8.39
CA VAL A 194 -3.35 -21.55 7.87
C VAL A 194 -4.21 -20.61 8.75
N PRO A 195 -5.45 -20.96 9.16
CA PRO A 195 -6.23 -20.07 10.01
C PRO A 195 -5.58 -19.82 11.37
N TYR A 196 -4.98 -20.83 11.96
CA TYR A 196 -4.29 -20.73 13.25
C TYR A 196 -3.01 -19.88 13.15
N ALA A 197 -2.26 -20.01 12.06
CA ALA A 197 -1.07 -19.20 11.81
C ALA A 197 -1.41 -17.71 11.68
N LEU A 198 -2.51 -17.39 10.99
CA LEU A 198 -3.00 -16.02 10.85
C LEU A 198 -3.42 -15.45 12.20
N LEU A 199 -4.22 -16.17 12.97
CA LEU A 199 -4.64 -15.75 14.30
C LEU A 199 -3.45 -15.56 15.24
N ALA A 200 -2.56 -16.55 15.33
CA ALA A 200 -1.40 -16.51 16.20
C ALA A 200 -0.40 -15.41 15.80
N GLY A 201 -0.17 -15.20 14.50
CA GLY A 201 0.66 -14.11 14.00
C GLY A 201 0.10 -12.73 14.35
N THR A 202 -1.21 -12.54 14.20
CA THR A 202 -1.89 -11.30 14.56
C THR A 202 -1.90 -11.08 16.07
N THR A 203 -2.08 -12.14 16.86
CA THR A 203 -1.98 -12.09 18.32
C THR A 203 -0.60 -11.60 18.75
N ALA A 204 0.47 -12.17 18.18
CA ALA A 204 1.85 -11.78 18.48
C ALA A 204 2.11 -10.31 18.11
N MET A 205 1.60 -9.84 16.97
CA MET A 205 1.71 -8.46 16.52
C MET A 205 0.98 -7.51 17.48
N THR A 206 -0.25 -7.82 17.85
CA THR A 206 -1.07 -7.01 18.75
C THR A 206 -0.50 -6.99 20.14
N ALA A 207 -0.06 -8.14 20.69
CA ALA A 207 0.60 -8.22 21.99
C ALA A 207 1.87 -7.37 22.06
N THR A 208 2.67 -7.36 20.98
CA THR A 208 3.87 -6.53 20.88
C THR A 208 3.53 -5.04 20.94
N ALA A 209 2.52 -4.61 20.18
CA ALA A 209 2.07 -3.22 20.19
C ALA A 209 1.57 -2.81 21.58
N LEU A 210 0.68 -3.62 22.19
CA LEU A 210 0.16 -3.39 23.54
C LEU A 210 1.26 -3.32 24.59
N ALA A 211 2.23 -4.22 24.56
CA ALA A 211 3.33 -4.25 25.53
C ALA A 211 4.20 -2.98 25.46
N VAL A 212 4.40 -2.43 24.25
CA VAL A 212 5.20 -1.22 24.07
C VAL A 212 4.40 0.03 24.42
N THR A 213 3.14 0.12 24.01
CA THR A 213 2.30 1.30 24.27
C THR A 213 1.85 1.39 25.71
N HIS A 214 1.57 0.24 26.37
CA HIS A 214 1.21 0.21 27.78
C HIS A 214 2.30 0.79 28.69
N LYS A 215 3.56 0.63 28.34
CA LYS A 215 4.69 1.24 29.10
C LYS A 215 4.74 2.76 29.02
N ILE A 216 4.11 3.36 27.99
CA ILE A 216 4.11 4.82 27.78
C ILE A 216 2.79 5.42 28.25
N TYR A 217 1.71 4.78 27.83
CA TYR A 217 0.31 5.14 28.14
C TYR A 217 -0.40 3.90 28.69
N PRO A 218 -0.42 3.70 30.01
CA PRO A 218 -1.06 2.53 30.62
C PRO A 218 -2.54 2.40 30.23
N TRP A 219 -2.99 1.19 30.03
CA TRP A 219 -4.40 0.90 29.83
C TRP A 219 -5.15 1.02 31.16
N ALA A 220 -6.26 1.74 31.17
CA ALA A 220 -7.10 1.92 32.32
C ALA A 220 -8.45 1.22 32.14
N LEU A 221 -8.99 0.63 33.19
CA LEU A 221 -10.28 -0.09 33.16
C LEU A 221 -11.48 0.81 32.85
N HIS A 222 -11.37 2.11 33.09
CA HIS A 222 -12.43 3.09 32.82
C HIS A 222 -12.70 3.37 31.34
N ILE A 223 -11.91 2.80 30.41
CA ILE A 223 -12.06 2.92 28.95
C ILE A 223 -13.47 2.55 28.47
N PHE A 224 -14.15 1.62 29.15
CA PHE A 224 -15.51 1.21 28.80
C PHE A 224 -16.61 2.17 29.27
N SER A 225 -16.27 3.39 29.72
CA SER A 225 -17.25 4.42 30.11
C SER A 225 -18.02 4.94 28.90
N LYS A 226 -19.33 5.18 29.08
CA LYS A 226 -20.23 5.80 28.10
C LYS A 226 -19.70 7.17 27.58
N ARG A 227 -18.88 7.87 28.38
CA ARG A 227 -18.26 9.15 28.02
C ARG A 227 -17.42 9.01 26.75
N TYR A 228 -16.48 8.06 26.71
CA TYR A 228 -15.57 7.87 25.58
C TYR A 228 -16.30 7.45 24.31
N PHE A 229 -17.35 6.64 24.43
CA PHE A 229 -18.19 6.30 23.27
C PHE A 229 -18.97 7.51 22.73
N LYS A 230 -19.38 8.45 23.56
CA LYS A 230 -20.05 9.68 23.13
C LYS A 230 -19.09 10.66 22.46
N GLU A 231 -17.91 10.87 23.04
CA GLU A 231 -16.87 11.78 22.54
C GLU A 231 -16.29 11.28 21.21
N GLY A 232 -16.12 9.97 21.02
CA GLY A 232 -15.57 9.36 19.80
C GLY A 232 -16.45 9.47 18.56
N LYS A 233 -17.73 9.82 18.67
CA LYS A 233 -18.59 10.04 17.49
C LYS A 233 -18.03 11.11 16.54
N THR A 234 -17.40 12.14 17.09
CA THR A 234 -16.77 13.20 16.28
C THR A 234 -15.61 12.68 15.44
N LEU A 235 -14.84 11.70 15.96
CA LEU A 235 -13.75 11.05 15.23
C LEU A 235 -14.25 10.31 13.99
N LEU A 236 -15.46 9.72 14.04
CA LEU A 236 -16.03 8.97 12.93
C LEU A 236 -16.35 9.85 11.73
N PHE A 237 -16.89 11.05 11.96
CA PHE A 237 -17.26 11.98 10.88
C PHE A 237 -16.07 12.53 10.11
N LEU A 238 -14.89 12.59 10.75
CA LEU A 238 -13.67 13.11 10.11
C LEU A 238 -13.10 12.19 9.02
N GLY A 239 -13.46 10.91 9.04
CA GLY A 239 -12.91 9.87 8.16
C GLY A 239 -13.86 9.29 7.11
N ILE A 240 -15.10 9.81 6.98
CA ILE A 240 -16.15 9.16 6.15
C ILE A 240 -15.68 8.89 4.71
N ALA A 241 -15.07 9.87 4.03
CA ALA A 241 -14.60 9.68 2.66
C ALA A 241 -13.51 8.59 2.56
N TYR A 242 -12.59 8.57 3.53
CA TYR A 242 -11.55 7.53 3.63
C TYR A 242 -12.15 6.15 3.90
N VAL A 243 -13.17 6.08 4.78
CA VAL A 243 -13.88 4.83 5.10
C VAL A 243 -14.58 4.26 3.87
N ILE A 244 -15.32 5.09 3.14
CA ILE A 244 -16.02 4.66 1.93
C ILE A 244 -15.04 4.15 0.88
N SER A 245 -13.95 4.86 0.61
CA SER A 245 -12.89 4.43 -0.31
C SER A 245 -12.24 3.11 0.15
N SER A 246 -11.94 2.97 1.46
CA SER A 246 -11.35 1.75 2.02
C SER A 246 -12.29 0.53 1.91
N ILE A 247 -13.59 0.72 2.14
CA ILE A 247 -14.60 -0.34 2.00
C ILE A 247 -14.71 -0.75 0.52
N ALA A 248 -14.77 0.22 -0.39
CA ALA A 248 -14.89 -0.05 -1.81
C ALA A 248 -13.66 -0.80 -2.34
N GLY A 249 -12.46 -0.31 -2.06
CA GLY A 249 -11.22 -0.98 -2.49
C GLY A 249 -11.07 -2.39 -1.90
N SER A 250 -11.33 -2.57 -0.59
CA SER A 250 -11.31 -3.90 0.03
C SER A 250 -12.40 -4.82 -0.53
N GLY A 251 -13.58 -4.26 -0.82
CA GLY A 251 -14.68 -4.98 -1.46
C GLY A 251 -14.35 -5.41 -2.89
N ALA A 252 -13.72 -4.54 -3.67
CA ALA A 252 -13.23 -4.84 -5.01
C ALA A 252 -12.22 -5.99 -5.00
N GLU A 253 -11.26 -5.96 -4.07
CA GLU A 253 -10.26 -7.00 -3.94
C GLU A 253 -10.85 -8.36 -3.54
N ILE A 254 -11.85 -8.39 -2.63
CA ILE A 254 -12.50 -9.65 -2.25
C ILE A 254 -13.40 -10.17 -3.38
N ALA A 255 -14.11 -9.30 -4.11
CA ALA A 255 -14.96 -9.69 -5.23
C ALA A 255 -14.14 -10.41 -6.32
N VAL A 256 -12.96 -9.89 -6.66
CA VAL A 256 -12.04 -10.55 -7.61
C VAL A 256 -11.64 -11.94 -7.11
N ARG A 257 -11.27 -12.09 -5.85
CA ARG A 257 -10.83 -13.38 -5.29
C ARG A 257 -11.96 -14.38 -5.17
N ALA A 258 -13.16 -13.91 -4.82
CA ALA A 258 -14.34 -14.73 -4.80
C ALA A 258 -14.67 -15.28 -6.20
N PHE A 259 -14.58 -14.43 -7.22
CA PHE A 259 -14.78 -14.82 -8.60
C PHE A 259 -13.74 -15.86 -9.08
N ILE A 260 -12.45 -15.60 -8.85
CA ILE A 260 -11.38 -16.54 -9.19
C ILE A 260 -11.56 -17.86 -8.44
N SER A 261 -11.97 -17.83 -7.17
CA SER A 261 -12.23 -19.02 -6.36
C SER A 261 -13.43 -19.82 -6.86
N SER A 262 -14.44 -19.17 -7.43
CA SER A 262 -15.68 -19.83 -7.90
C SER A 262 -15.54 -20.51 -9.25
N ILE A 263 -14.74 -19.96 -10.17
CA ILE A 263 -14.54 -20.49 -11.52
C ILE A 263 -13.26 -21.34 -11.60
N GLY A 264 -12.22 -20.94 -10.90
CA GLY A 264 -10.95 -21.62 -10.83
C GLY A 264 -10.79 -22.49 -9.57
N SER A 265 -9.59 -22.44 -9.00
CA SER A 265 -9.23 -23.20 -7.80
C SER A 265 -8.61 -22.31 -6.74
N LYS A 266 -8.45 -22.82 -5.51
CA LYS A 266 -7.66 -22.15 -4.46
C LYS A 266 -6.21 -21.93 -4.88
N THR A 267 -5.69 -22.80 -5.73
CA THR A 267 -4.36 -22.67 -6.33
C THR A 267 -4.29 -21.43 -7.23
N ASP A 268 -5.31 -21.20 -8.05
CA ASP A 268 -5.38 -20.03 -8.93
C ASP A 268 -5.48 -18.72 -8.13
N VAL A 269 -6.24 -18.71 -7.03
CA VAL A 269 -6.25 -17.58 -6.09
C VAL A 269 -4.86 -17.34 -5.51
N GLY A 270 -4.11 -18.41 -5.17
CA GLY A 270 -2.74 -18.31 -4.65
C GLY A 270 -1.75 -17.78 -5.69
N LEU A 271 -1.87 -18.20 -6.93
CA LEU A 271 -1.07 -17.71 -8.06
C LEU A 271 -1.38 -16.24 -8.36
N TYR A 272 -2.67 -15.87 -8.40
CA TYR A 272 -3.12 -14.49 -8.53
C TYR A 272 -2.60 -13.61 -7.39
N ALA A 273 -2.75 -14.06 -6.13
CA ALA A 273 -2.28 -13.34 -4.95
C ALA A 273 -0.76 -13.09 -5.00
N SER A 274 0.01 -14.12 -5.40
CA SER A 274 1.46 -14.01 -5.52
C SER A 274 1.88 -13.04 -6.62
N GLY A 275 1.24 -13.11 -7.79
CA GLY A 275 1.44 -12.15 -8.87
C GLY A 275 1.06 -10.72 -8.45
N PHE A 276 -0.05 -10.56 -7.75
CA PHE A 276 -0.50 -9.27 -7.21
C PHE A 276 0.48 -8.70 -6.18
N ILE A 277 1.02 -9.51 -5.28
CA ILE A 277 2.04 -9.10 -4.32
C ILE A 277 3.31 -8.63 -5.04
N LEU A 278 3.78 -9.38 -6.04
CA LEU A 278 4.95 -9.03 -6.83
C LEU A 278 4.77 -7.69 -7.58
N CYS A 279 3.64 -7.55 -8.27
CA CYS A 279 3.39 -6.38 -9.11
C CYS A 279 2.91 -5.16 -8.33
N VAL A 280 2.03 -5.33 -7.33
CA VAL A 280 1.36 -4.20 -6.67
C VAL A 280 1.98 -3.88 -5.33
N THR A 281 2.17 -4.88 -4.47
CA THR A 281 2.56 -4.63 -3.09
C THR A 281 4.02 -4.22 -2.97
N TYR A 282 4.94 -4.92 -3.62
CA TYR A 282 6.37 -4.59 -3.52
C TYR A 282 6.72 -3.30 -4.24
N THR A 283 6.06 -2.99 -5.35
CA THR A 283 6.31 -1.73 -6.07
C THR A 283 5.70 -0.51 -5.38
N ARG A 284 4.65 -0.68 -4.56
CA ARG A 284 4.02 0.40 -3.78
C ARG A 284 5.03 1.14 -2.89
N ILE A 285 6.08 0.48 -2.44
CA ILE A 285 7.11 1.08 -1.59
C ILE A 285 7.80 2.27 -2.26
N ILE A 286 8.03 2.20 -3.57
CA ILE A 286 8.64 3.28 -4.35
C ILE A 286 7.73 4.51 -4.32
N PHE A 287 6.43 4.31 -4.48
CA PHE A 287 5.45 5.40 -4.46
C PHE A 287 5.31 6.02 -3.07
N ILE A 288 5.29 5.22 -1.99
CA ILE A 288 5.22 5.74 -0.61
C ILE A 288 6.39 6.68 -0.29
N ALA A 289 7.62 6.34 -0.72
CA ALA A 289 8.78 7.18 -0.52
C ALA A 289 8.66 8.54 -1.25
N MET A 290 7.99 8.54 -2.41
CA MET A 290 7.74 9.75 -3.20
C MET A 290 6.62 10.60 -2.61
N ASP A 291 5.56 9.98 -2.10
CA ASP A 291 4.38 10.65 -1.55
C ASP A 291 4.72 11.51 -0.34
N ALA A 292 5.66 11.08 0.48
CA ALA A 292 6.08 11.79 1.69
C ALA A 292 6.64 13.21 1.42
N ASP A 293 7.31 13.44 0.28
CA ASP A 293 7.87 14.74 -0.12
C ASP A 293 6.98 15.49 -1.12
N TYR A 294 6.34 14.77 -2.02
CA TYR A 294 5.58 15.34 -3.14
C TYR A 294 4.25 15.97 -2.70
N PHE A 295 3.46 15.28 -1.89
CA PHE A 295 2.13 15.76 -1.50
C PHE A 295 2.15 17.09 -0.73
N PRO A 296 3.02 17.31 0.29
CA PRO A 296 3.14 18.60 0.95
C PRO A 296 3.57 19.73 0.00
N LYS A 297 4.47 19.45 -0.95
CA LYS A 297 4.91 20.43 -1.96
C LYS A 297 3.77 20.81 -2.90
N LEU A 298 2.99 19.81 -3.36
CA LEU A 298 1.85 20.04 -4.24
C LEU A 298 0.77 20.87 -3.54
N SER A 299 0.45 20.54 -2.29
CA SER A 299 -0.56 21.25 -1.48
C SER A 299 -0.20 22.73 -1.28
N ALA A 300 1.08 23.04 -1.06
CA ALA A 300 1.53 24.42 -0.90
C ALA A 300 1.38 25.30 -2.14
N ILE A 301 1.32 24.71 -3.35
CA ILE A 301 1.27 25.45 -4.63
C ILE A 301 0.00 25.18 -5.43
N CYS A 302 -0.95 24.41 -4.92
CA CYS A 302 -2.14 23.93 -5.64
C CYS A 302 -3.00 25.04 -6.24
N LYS A 303 -3.05 26.24 -5.62
CA LYS A 303 -3.81 27.39 -6.10
C LYS A 303 -3.29 27.95 -7.44
N SER A 304 -2.01 27.76 -7.76
CA SER A 304 -1.43 28.25 -9.03
C SER A 304 -1.43 27.12 -10.07
N LYS A 305 -2.32 27.22 -11.08
CA LYS A 305 -2.44 26.23 -12.18
C LYS A 305 -1.09 25.92 -12.84
N VAL A 306 -0.31 26.96 -13.15
CA VAL A 306 0.99 26.82 -13.85
C VAL A 306 2.01 26.08 -12.97
N LYS A 307 2.21 26.52 -11.72
CA LYS A 307 3.19 25.89 -10.79
C LYS A 307 2.80 24.47 -10.49
N ARG A 308 1.50 24.19 -10.26
CA ARG A 308 0.97 22.85 -10.05
C ARG A 308 1.26 21.93 -11.22
N ASN A 309 0.88 22.32 -12.46
CA ASN A 309 1.10 21.49 -13.65
C ASN A 309 2.59 21.19 -13.88
N ILE A 310 3.47 22.19 -13.70
CA ILE A 310 4.91 21.98 -13.81
C ILE A 310 5.40 20.97 -12.74
N THR A 311 4.91 21.07 -11.51
CA THR A 311 5.35 20.18 -10.41
C THR A 311 4.85 18.76 -10.65
N VAL A 312 3.61 18.57 -11.06
CA VAL A 312 3.04 17.25 -11.40
C VAL A 312 3.81 16.63 -12.57
N CYS A 313 4.03 17.37 -13.67
CA CYS A 313 4.80 16.87 -14.81
C CYS A 313 6.23 16.45 -14.40
N ARG A 314 6.93 17.25 -13.59
CA ARG A 314 8.26 16.88 -13.09
C ARG A 314 8.24 15.62 -12.23
N GLN A 315 7.20 15.45 -11.43
CA GLN A 315 7.04 14.23 -10.63
C GLN A 315 6.82 13.01 -11.53
N ILE A 316 5.97 13.12 -12.54
CA ILE A 316 5.76 12.08 -13.57
C ILE A 316 7.10 11.74 -14.25
N ASP A 317 7.88 12.77 -14.65
CA ASP A 317 9.17 12.55 -15.30
C ASP A 317 10.10 11.68 -14.42
N VAL A 318 10.20 12.01 -13.13
CA VAL A 318 11.02 11.23 -12.18
C VAL A 318 10.49 9.80 -12.02
N CYS A 319 9.16 9.65 -11.84
CA CYS A 319 8.53 8.34 -11.70
C CYS A 319 8.80 7.46 -12.92
N VAL A 320 8.54 7.95 -14.11
CA VAL A 320 8.69 7.20 -15.37
C VAL A 320 10.15 6.87 -15.66
N LEU A 321 11.07 7.81 -15.38
CA LEU A 321 12.51 7.58 -15.56
C LEU A 321 13.10 6.56 -14.58
N LEU A 322 12.53 6.41 -13.39
CA LEU A 322 12.92 5.38 -12.43
C LEU A 322 12.23 4.03 -12.72
N MET A 323 10.91 4.07 -12.95
CA MET A 323 10.13 2.86 -13.14
C MET A 323 10.41 2.14 -14.47
N GLY A 324 10.68 2.87 -15.55
CA GLY A 324 10.96 2.27 -16.86
C GLY A 324 12.06 1.21 -16.84
N PRO A 325 13.32 1.57 -16.48
CA PRO A 325 14.38 0.58 -16.37
C PRO A 325 14.08 -0.50 -15.32
N MET A 326 13.50 -0.14 -14.16
CA MET A 326 13.19 -1.12 -13.13
C MET A 326 12.21 -2.19 -13.62
N LEU A 327 11.18 -1.81 -14.39
CA LEU A 327 10.22 -2.75 -14.94
C LEU A 327 10.84 -3.66 -15.99
N ILE A 328 11.71 -3.13 -16.85
CA ILE A 328 12.45 -3.93 -17.82
C ILE A 328 13.31 -4.98 -17.11
N ALA A 329 14.05 -4.58 -16.06
CA ALA A 329 14.82 -5.51 -15.24
C ALA A 329 13.90 -6.52 -14.53
N PHE A 330 12.80 -6.06 -13.93
CA PHE A 330 11.84 -6.92 -13.25
C PHE A 330 11.29 -8.01 -14.17
N ILE A 331 10.79 -7.64 -15.36
CA ILE A 331 10.24 -8.60 -16.32
C ILE A 331 11.34 -9.56 -16.82
N THR A 332 12.54 -9.04 -17.12
CA THR A 332 13.67 -9.84 -17.60
C THR A 332 14.09 -10.92 -16.60
N PHE A 333 14.18 -10.55 -15.30
CA PHE A 333 14.61 -11.47 -14.26
C PHE A 333 13.46 -12.16 -13.51
N LEU A 334 12.22 -12.01 -13.97
CA LEU A 334 11.03 -12.51 -13.30
C LEU A 334 11.08 -14.02 -12.97
N PRO A 335 11.55 -14.92 -13.87
CA PRO A 335 11.68 -16.34 -13.53
C PRO A 335 12.65 -16.60 -12.37
N VAL A 336 13.73 -15.82 -12.28
CA VAL A 336 14.69 -15.91 -11.17
C VAL A 336 14.06 -15.38 -9.90
N ILE A 337 13.34 -14.25 -9.98
CA ILE A 337 12.65 -13.63 -8.85
C ILE A 337 11.59 -14.60 -8.29
N VAL A 338 10.77 -15.20 -9.14
CA VAL A 338 9.72 -16.14 -8.70
C VAL A 338 10.33 -17.38 -8.05
N LYS A 339 11.36 -17.98 -8.63
CA LYS A 339 12.05 -19.13 -8.04
C LYS A 339 12.74 -18.79 -6.70
N LEU A 340 13.26 -17.57 -6.59
CA LEU A 340 13.91 -17.11 -5.35
C LEU A 340 12.89 -16.83 -4.24
N LEU A 341 11.77 -16.15 -4.58
CA LEU A 341 10.77 -15.70 -3.59
C LEU A 341 9.71 -16.76 -3.26
N TYR A 342 9.41 -17.64 -4.22
CA TYR A 342 8.39 -18.68 -4.11
C TYR A 342 8.96 -20.07 -4.43
N SER A 343 8.11 -21.06 -4.71
CA SER A 343 8.48 -22.39 -5.21
C SER A 343 8.27 -22.48 -6.74
N PRO A 344 8.76 -23.55 -7.40
CA PRO A 344 8.52 -23.77 -8.82
C PRO A 344 7.04 -23.81 -9.23
N ASP A 345 6.13 -24.18 -8.31
CA ASP A 345 4.68 -24.22 -8.55
C ASP A 345 4.08 -22.86 -8.87
N PHE A 346 4.81 -21.76 -8.58
CA PHE A 346 4.38 -20.38 -8.85
C PHE A 346 4.84 -19.85 -10.21
N ILE A 347 5.48 -20.66 -11.05
CA ILE A 347 5.89 -20.29 -12.43
C ILE A 347 4.70 -19.76 -13.25
N PRO A 348 3.46 -20.31 -13.17
CA PRO A 348 2.33 -19.76 -13.92
C PRO A 348 1.97 -18.31 -13.55
N ALA A 349 2.31 -17.83 -12.36
CA ALA A 349 2.10 -16.43 -11.98
C ALA A 349 2.98 -15.45 -12.79
N ILE A 350 4.03 -15.94 -13.49
CA ILE A 350 4.89 -15.13 -14.34
C ILE A 350 4.09 -14.51 -15.49
N GLU A 351 3.17 -15.26 -16.09
CA GLU A 351 2.33 -14.77 -17.20
C GLU A 351 1.50 -13.55 -16.77
N MET A 352 0.88 -13.62 -15.58
CA MET A 352 0.19 -12.50 -14.99
C MET A 352 1.11 -11.29 -14.77
N CYS A 353 2.31 -11.51 -14.22
CA CYS A 353 3.25 -10.45 -13.92
C CYS A 353 3.78 -9.75 -15.17
N VAL A 354 4.04 -10.49 -16.25
CA VAL A 354 4.45 -9.93 -17.54
C VAL A 354 3.33 -9.09 -18.14
N ALA A 355 2.11 -9.60 -18.15
CA ALA A 355 0.93 -8.89 -18.65
C ALA A 355 0.60 -7.65 -17.82
N ALA A 356 0.84 -7.69 -16.51
CA ALA A 356 0.70 -6.55 -15.59
C ALA A 356 1.89 -5.56 -15.66
N GLY A 357 2.93 -5.82 -16.45
CA GLY A 357 4.05 -4.89 -16.57
C GLY A 357 3.65 -3.49 -17.06
N GLY A 358 2.65 -3.40 -17.94
CA GLY A 358 2.07 -2.13 -18.37
C GLY A 358 1.36 -1.36 -17.24
N TYR A 359 0.69 -2.04 -16.33
CA TYR A 359 0.03 -1.46 -15.16
C TYR A 359 0.97 -0.56 -14.35
N LEU A 360 2.14 -1.09 -13.99
CA LEU A 360 3.12 -0.37 -13.17
C LEU A 360 3.66 0.88 -13.87
N PHE A 361 3.84 0.79 -15.19
CA PHE A 361 4.27 1.92 -16.00
C PHE A 361 3.21 3.03 -16.04
N VAL A 362 1.95 2.66 -16.27
CA VAL A 362 0.84 3.61 -16.30
C VAL A 362 0.60 4.20 -14.90
N LYS A 363 0.72 3.40 -13.85
CA LYS A 363 0.63 3.86 -12.45
C LYS A 363 1.66 4.93 -12.12
N ALA A 364 2.88 4.83 -12.66
CA ALA A 364 3.90 5.87 -12.48
C ALA A 364 3.50 7.23 -13.09
N ILE A 365 2.56 7.24 -14.06
CA ILE A 365 2.01 8.46 -14.64
C ILE A 365 0.80 8.94 -13.84
N VAL A 366 -0.10 8.02 -13.47
CA VAL A 366 -1.38 8.29 -12.81
C VAL A 366 -1.17 8.79 -11.38
N SER A 367 -0.32 8.11 -10.60
CA SER A 367 -0.15 8.37 -9.17
C SER A 367 0.15 9.84 -8.83
N PRO A 368 1.06 10.57 -9.51
CA PRO A 368 1.25 11.99 -9.23
C PRO A 368 0.04 12.87 -9.57
N ILE A 369 -0.79 12.46 -10.52
CA ILE A 369 -1.96 13.23 -10.95
C ILE A 369 -3.12 13.06 -9.95
N GLU A 370 -3.29 11.86 -9.37
CA GLU A 370 -4.34 11.54 -8.39
C GLU A 370 -4.31 12.42 -7.14
N TYR A 371 -3.15 12.98 -6.80
CA TYR A 371 -3.03 13.91 -5.67
C TYR A 371 -3.59 15.31 -5.92
N ILE A 372 -3.93 15.68 -7.17
CA ILE A 372 -4.45 17.02 -7.51
C ILE A 372 -5.74 17.36 -6.76
N PRO A 373 -6.79 16.50 -6.73
CA PRO A 373 -8.01 16.77 -5.95
C PRO A 373 -7.75 16.91 -4.46
N LEU A 374 -6.93 16.02 -3.89
CA LEU A 374 -6.58 16.04 -2.47
C LEU A 374 -5.85 17.33 -2.09
N ALA A 375 -4.89 17.76 -2.91
CA ALA A 375 -4.17 19.02 -2.71
C ALA A 375 -5.10 20.26 -2.82
N ASN A 376 -6.20 20.16 -3.56
CA ASN A 376 -7.21 21.22 -3.69
C ASN A 376 -8.38 21.06 -2.69
N ASN A 377 -8.28 20.19 -1.67
CA ASN A 377 -9.33 19.87 -0.70
C ASN A 377 -10.65 19.38 -1.33
N ASN A 378 -10.57 18.74 -2.50
CA ASN A 378 -11.74 18.21 -3.21
C ASN A 378 -11.86 16.69 -3.05
N SER A 379 -12.14 16.28 -1.82
CA SER A 379 -12.27 14.86 -1.45
C SER A 379 -13.41 14.13 -2.20
N LYS A 380 -14.43 14.88 -2.68
CA LYS A 380 -15.56 14.31 -3.44
C LYS A 380 -15.10 13.77 -4.80
N ILE A 381 -14.29 14.56 -5.53
CA ILE A 381 -13.77 14.13 -6.84
C ILE A 381 -12.78 12.98 -6.65
N PHE A 382 -11.92 13.03 -5.63
CA PHE A 382 -11.03 11.93 -5.30
C PHE A 382 -11.81 10.63 -5.06
N LEU A 383 -12.82 10.66 -4.17
CA LEU A 383 -13.65 9.49 -3.87
C LEU A 383 -14.39 8.96 -5.11
N LEU A 384 -14.92 9.85 -5.95
CA LEU A 384 -15.62 9.44 -7.17
C LEU A 384 -14.68 8.72 -8.13
N MET A 385 -13.44 9.18 -8.28
CA MET A 385 -12.44 8.54 -9.13
C MET A 385 -12.01 7.17 -8.59
N GLU A 386 -11.77 7.07 -7.29
CA GLU A 386 -11.45 5.80 -6.63
C GLU A 386 -12.58 4.76 -6.84
N LEU A 387 -13.84 5.14 -6.60
CA LEU A 387 -14.98 4.26 -6.80
C LEU A 387 -15.16 3.85 -8.27
N ALA A 388 -14.97 4.79 -9.20
CA ALA A 388 -15.04 4.49 -10.63
C ALA A 388 -13.93 3.50 -11.04
N TYR A 389 -12.71 3.72 -10.53
CA TYR A 389 -11.59 2.80 -10.77
C TYR A 389 -11.88 1.41 -10.21
N ASP A 390 -12.36 1.28 -8.97
CA ASP A 390 -12.67 -0.01 -8.34
C ASP A 390 -13.69 -0.82 -9.16
N ILE A 391 -14.74 -0.17 -9.68
CA ILE A 391 -15.73 -0.81 -10.55
C ILE A 391 -15.09 -1.30 -11.85
N ILE A 392 -14.32 -0.44 -12.53
CA ILE A 392 -13.63 -0.78 -13.78
C ILE A 392 -12.66 -1.94 -13.54
N PHE A 393 -11.88 -1.88 -12.46
CA PHE A 393 -10.93 -2.91 -12.06
C PHE A 393 -11.59 -4.27 -11.88
N VAL A 394 -12.70 -4.35 -11.11
CA VAL A 394 -13.41 -5.61 -10.88
C VAL A 394 -13.99 -6.16 -12.18
N CYS A 395 -14.70 -5.34 -12.96
CA CYS A 395 -15.30 -5.77 -14.21
C CYS A 395 -14.26 -6.30 -15.21
N LEU A 396 -13.16 -5.59 -15.36
CA LEU A 396 -12.11 -5.99 -16.31
C LEU A 396 -11.36 -7.24 -15.86
N ILE A 397 -11.08 -7.40 -14.55
CA ILE A 397 -10.42 -8.62 -14.07
C ILE A 397 -11.34 -9.83 -14.22
N ILE A 398 -12.63 -9.70 -13.91
CA ILE A 398 -13.61 -10.77 -14.11
C ILE A 398 -13.60 -11.23 -15.58
N VAL A 399 -13.77 -10.30 -16.52
CA VAL A 399 -13.78 -10.62 -17.95
C VAL A 399 -12.42 -11.14 -18.41
N GLY A 400 -11.32 -10.52 -17.99
CA GLY A 400 -9.98 -10.91 -18.38
C GLY A 400 -9.61 -12.30 -17.88
N TYR A 401 -9.94 -12.62 -16.63
CA TYR A 401 -9.65 -13.93 -16.06
C TYR A 401 -10.52 -15.04 -16.72
N ASP A 402 -11.79 -14.75 -16.99
CA ASP A 402 -12.68 -15.69 -17.67
C ASP A 402 -12.19 -16.05 -19.10
N LEU A 403 -11.66 -15.06 -19.84
CA LEU A 403 -11.19 -15.26 -21.21
C LEU A 403 -9.79 -15.87 -21.32
N TYR A 404 -8.85 -15.45 -20.47
CA TYR A 404 -7.43 -15.76 -20.60
C TYR A 404 -6.76 -16.17 -19.28
N GLY A 405 -7.51 -16.55 -18.26
CA GLY A 405 -6.99 -16.97 -16.95
C GLY A 405 -6.12 -15.90 -16.28
N LEU A 406 -5.01 -16.32 -15.69
CA LEU A 406 -4.09 -15.43 -14.96
C LEU A 406 -3.45 -14.37 -15.87
N CYS A 407 -3.13 -14.71 -17.12
CA CYS A 407 -2.62 -13.74 -18.10
C CYS A 407 -3.65 -12.63 -18.35
N GLY A 408 -4.93 -13.02 -18.51
CA GLY A 408 -6.03 -12.08 -18.69
C GLY A 408 -6.23 -11.16 -17.49
N ALA A 409 -6.07 -11.67 -16.27
CA ALA A 409 -6.09 -10.83 -15.05
C ALA A 409 -4.95 -9.78 -15.06
N GLY A 410 -3.75 -10.16 -15.50
CA GLY A 410 -2.63 -9.25 -15.67
C GLY A 410 -2.86 -8.17 -16.74
N MET A 411 -3.45 -8.56 -17.88
CA MET A 411 -3.87 -7.62 -18.93
C MET A 411 -4.93 -6.64 -18.42
N ALA A 412 -5.92 -7.16 -17.69
CA ALA A 412 -6.99 -6.37 -17.11
C ALA A 412 -6.47 -5.29 -16.15
N LEU A 413 -5.46 -5.59 -15.33
CA LEU A 413 -4.75 -4.61 -14.51
C LEU A 413 -4.16 -3.48 -15.36
N THR A 414 -3.53 -3.81 -16.47
CA THR A 414 -2.94 -2.81 -17.38
C THR A 414 -4.01 -1.96 -18.04
N VAL A 415 -5.08 -2.58 -18.55
CA VAL A 415 -6.17 -1.89 -19.24
C VAL A 415 -6.95 -1.00 -18.29
N SER A 416 -7.21 -1.45 -17.04
CA SER A 416 -7.92 -0.64 -16.03
C SER A 416 -7.20 0.68 -15.75
N TYR A 417 -5.86 0.65 -15.61
CA TYR A 417 -5.08 1.86 -15.40
C TYR A 417 -4.94 2.75 -16.64
N ILE A 418 -4.97 2.18 -17.84
CA ILE A 418 -5.03 2.97 -19.08
C ILE A 418 -6.36 3.72 -19.17
N ILE A 419 -7.46 3.07 -18.85
CA ILE A 419 -8.79 3.69 -18.81
C ILE A 419 -8.84 4.77 -17.73
N ASP A 420 -8.33 4.48 -16.53
CA ASP A 420 -8.25 5.44 -15.44
C ASP A 420 -7.42 6.67 -15.83
N LEU A 421 -6.24 6.48 -16.45
CA LEU A 421 -5.43 7.59 -16.98
C LEU A 421 -6.22 8.45 -17.97
N ALA A 422 -6.97 7.84 -18.89
CA ALA A 422 -7.79 8.57 -19.86
C ALA A 422 -8.88 9.40 -19.14
N PHE A 423 -9.59 8.79 -18.18
CA PHE A 423 -10.58 9.48 -17.36
C PHE A 423 -9.99 10.65 -16.58
N ILE A 424 -8.88 10.42 -15.89
CA ILE A 424 -8.17 11.44 -15.10
C ILE A 424 -7.73 12.60 -16.01
N LEU A 425 -7.12 12.32 -17.15
CA LEU A 425 -6.66 13.37 -18.06
C LEU A 425 -7.81 14.24 -18.60
N VAL A 426 -8.94 13.61 -18.98
CA VAL A 426 -10.12 14.34 -19.47
C VAL A 426 -10.77 15.16 -18.36
N LEU A 427 -11.02 14.52 -17.21
CA LEU A 427 -11.73 15.16 -16.10
C LEU A 427 -10.90 16.28 -15.47
N TYR A 428 -9.60 16.04 -15.19
CA TYR A 428 -8.75 17.02 -14.54
C TYR A 428 -8.32 18.16 -15.47
N ARG A 429 -8.33 17.92 -16.79
CA ARG A 429 -8.23 19.02 -17.76
C ARG A 429 -9.40 19.98 -17.65
N LYS A 430 -10.64 19.45 -17.54
CA LYS A 430 -11.86 20.29 -17.41
C LYS A 430 -11.92 21.01 -16.06
N ILE A 431 -11.67 20.31 -14.95
CA ILE A 431 -11.88 20.84 -13.60
C ILE A 431 -10.70 21.69 -13.13
N TYR A 432 -9.47 21.20 -13.33
CA TYR A 432 -8.25 21.82 -12.79
C TYR A 432 -7.41 22.52 -13.86
N GLY A 433 -7.70 22.33 -15.15
CA GLY A 433 -6.86 22.81 -16.24
C GLY A 433 -5.51 22.11 -16.30
N PHE A 434 -5.46 20.81 -15.92
CA PHE A 434 -4.24 20.03 -15.97
C PHE A 434 -3.97 19.56 -17.41
N CYS A 435 -2.72 19.72 -17.85
CA CYS A 435 -2.24 19.21 -19.13
C CYS A 435 -0.84 18.65 -18.96
N LEU A 436 -0.57 17.51 -19.59
CA LEU A 436 0.78 16.96 -19.72
C LEU A 436 1.65 17.87 -20.56
N SER A 437 2.90 18.12 -20.15
CA SER A 437 3.85 18.85 -20.94
C SER A 437 4.36 18.00 -22.13
N TYR A 438 4.73 18.64 -23.24
CA TYR A 438 5.33 17.94 -24.38
C TYR A 438 6.62 17.18 -23.98
N ALA A 439 7.42 17.76 -23.09
CA ALA A 439 8.63 17.14 -22.57
C ALA A 439 8.33 15.85 -21.79
N THR A 440 7.32 15.89 -20.92
CA THR A 440 6.85 14.72 -20.16
C THR A 440 6.31 13.64 -21.08
N LEU A 441 5.47 14.02 -22.07
CA LEU A 441 4.95 13.07 -23.06
C LEU A 441 6.08 12.37 -23.83
N LYS A 442 7.11 13.11 -24.23
CA LYS A 442 8.30 12.54 -24.90
C LYS A 442 9.02 11.51 -24.01
N ILE A 443 9.16 11.77 -22.71
CA ILE A 443 9.78 10.83 -21.76
C ILE A 443 8.93 9.56 -21.64
N ILE A 444 7.61 9.70 -21.50
CA ILE A 444 6.66 8.59 -21.45
C ILE A 444 6.76 7.74 -22.71
N LEU A 445 6.74 8.35 -23.88
CA LEU A 445 6.81 7.63 -25.15
C LEU A 445 8.13 6.88 -25.31
N VAL A 446 9.28 7.52 -25.00
CA VAL A 446 10.58 6.86 -25.13
C VAL A 446 10.71 5.68 -24.18
N GLN A 447 10.31 5.83 -22.91
CA GLN A 447 10.35 4.71 -21.95
C GLN A 447 9.34 3.61 -22.31
N GLY A 448 8.16 3.99 -22.81
CA GLY A 448 7.17 3.04 -23.34
C GLY A 448 7.72 2.24 -24.54
N CYS A 449 8.44 2.89 -25.46
CA CYS A 449 9.10 2.22 -26.59
C CYS A 449 10.20 1.22 -26.14
N PHE A 450 10.84 1.42 -24.99
CA PHE A 450 11.75 0.41 -24.43
C PHE A 450 10.99 -0.73 -23.73
N LEU A 451 9.89 -0.43 -23.03
CA LEU A 451 9.16 -1.39 -22.23
C LEU A 451 8.29 -2.34 -23.07
N LEU A 452 7.56 -1.81 -24.07
CA LEU A 452 6.62 -2.59 -24.88
C LEU A 452 7.26 -3.81 -25.57
N PRO A 453 8.44 -3.71 -26.23
CA PRO A 453 9.10 -4.87 -26.83
C PRO A 453 9.46 -5.94 -25.80
N VAL A 454 9.81 -5.53 -24.57
CA VAL A 454 10.15 -6.47 -23.49
C VAL A 454 8.89 -7.23 -23.05
N ILE A 455 7.77 -6.53 -22.81
CA ILE A 455 6.49 -7.17 -22.45
C ILE A 455 6.08 -8.16 -23.55
N THR A 456 6.04 -7.76 -24.81
CA THR A 456 5.61 -8.63 -25.92
C THR A 456 6.54 -9.82 -26.11
N MET A 457 7.84 -9.61 -26.00
CA MET A 457 8.83 -10.67 -26.14
C MET A 457 8.71 -11.73 -25.04
N PHE A 458 8.52 -11.30 -23.79
CA PHE A 458 8.40 -12.22 -22.65
C PHE A 458 6.99 -12.81 -22.51
N ALA A 459 5.95 -12.21 -23.06
CA ALA A 459 4.63 -12.82 -23.20
C ALA A 459 4.66 -14.10 -24.06
N MET A 460 5.63 -14.23 -24.98
CA MET A 460 5.86 -15.42 -25.79
C MET A 460 6.77 -16.47 -25.10
N GLY A 461 6.95 -16.38 -23.79
CA GLY A 461 7.78 -17.28 -22.99
C GLY A 461 9.18 -16.73 -22.68
N HIS A 462 9.83 -17.31 -21.68
CA HIS A 462 11.15 -16.91 -21.17
C HIS A 462 12.24 -17.85 -21.68
N ASN A 463 13.17 -17.32 -22.49
CA ASN A 463 14.36 -18.01 -22.96
C ASN A 463 15.60 -17.19 -22.61
N TRP A 464 16.78 -17.83 -22.51
CA TRP A 464 18.04 -17.14 -22.18
C TRP A 464 18.42 -16.06 -23.21
N GLU A 465 18.14 -16.28 -24.51
CA GLU A 465 18.35 -15.29 -25.55
C GLU A 465 17.55 -14.01 -25.33
N LYS A 466 16.27 -14.16 -24.93
CA LYS A 466 15.41 -13.03 -24.59
C LYS A 466 15.93 -12.28 -23.35
N CYS A 467 16.54 -12.97 -22.39
CA CYS A 467 17.16 -12.31 -21.24
C CYS A 467 18.35 -11.41 -21.66
N ILE A 468 19.16 -11.83 -22.64
CA ILE A 468 20.24 -10.97 -23.16
C ILE A 468 19.67 -9.71 -23.82
N VAL A 469 18.63 -9.85 -24.64
CA VAL A 469 17.94 -8.72 -25.28
C VAL A 469 17.32 -7.82 -24.21
N GLY A 470 16.66 -8.38 -23.20
CA GLY A 470 16.08 -7.65 -22.06
C GLY A 470 17.14 -6.85 -21.29
N CYS A 471 18.30 -7.45 -21.00
CA CYS A 471 19.43 -6.77 -20.35
C CYS A 471 19.97 -5.63 -21.23
N THR A 472 20.05 -5.82 -22.54
CA THR A 472 20.50 -4.77 -23.46
C THR A 472 19.53 -3.58 -23.47
N ILE A 473 18.21 -3.84 -23.56
CA ILE A 473 17.18 -2.79 -23.49
C ILE A 473 17.20 -2.10 -22.13
N PHE A 474 17.41 -2.84 -21.03
CA PHE A 474 17.57 -2.29 -19.69
C PHE A 474 18.72 -1.27 -19.63
N ILE A 475 19.88 -1.62 -20.18
CA ILE A 475 21.05 -0.71 -20.18
C ILE A 475 20.73 0.58 -20.94
N PHE A 476 20.13 0.50 -22.13
CA PHE A 476 19.74 1.69 -22.90
C PHE A 476 18.71 2.55 -22.17
N SER A 477 17.67 1.95 -21.60
CA SER A 477 16.65 2.63 -20.80
C SER A 477 17.26 3.32 -19.56
N ALA A 478 18.18 2.62 -18.85
CA ALA A 478 18.88 3.17 -17.69
C ALA A 478 19.79 4.33 -18.06
N LEU A 479 20.58 4.21 -19.13
CA LEU A 479 21.43 5.30 -19.63
C LEU A 479 20.61 6.53 -20.03
N TYR A 480 19.48 6.34 -20.72
CA TYR A 480 18.56 7.43 -21.04
C TYR A 480 18.03 8.11 -19.80
N SER A 481 17.62 7.33 -18.77
CA SER A 481 17.11 7.82 -17.50
C SER A 481 18.16 8.62 -16.74
N VAL A 482 19.35 8.09 -16.57
CA VAL A 482 20.48 8.78 -15.88
C VAL A 482 20.82 10.10 -16.60
N LYS A 483 20.91 10.09 -17.93
CA LYS A 483 21.18 11.30 -18.72
C LYS A 483 20.10 12.36 -18.51
N LYS A 484 18.82 11.97 -18.50
CA LYS A 484 17.70 12.92 -18.29
C LYS A 484 17.64 13.45 -16.86
N LEU A 485 17.83 12.59 -15.85
CA LEU A 485 17.86 12.99 -14.44
C LEU A 485 19.04 13.93 -14.13
N ASN A 486 20.23 13.66 -14.67
CA ASN A 486 21.42 14.52 -14.52
C ASN A 486 21.23 15.89 -15.17
N LEU A 487 20.63 15.97 -16.36
CA LEU A 487 20.30 17.24 -17.02
C LEU A 487 19.31 18.05 -16.18
N SER A 488 18.30 17.41 -15.61
CA SER A 488 17.33 18.04 -14.71
C SER A 488 18.02 18.54 -13.43
N TRP A 489 18.90 17.75 -12.81
CA TRP A 489 19.65 18.11 -11.61
C TRP A 489 20.62 19.27 -11.84
N ASN A 490 21.33 19.29 -12.96
CA ASN A 490 22.24 20.39 -13.31
C ASN A 490 21.48 21.70 -13.57
N ALA A 491 20.28 21.63 -14.16
CA ALA A 491 19.41 22.81 -14.34
C ALA A 491 18.95 23.37 -12.99
N VAL A 492 18.60 22.50 -12.03
CA VAL A 492 18.23 22.91 -10.65
C VAL A 492 19.45 23.53 -9.94
N LYS A 493 20.63 22.93 -10.02
CA LYS A 493 21.86 23.47 -9.44
C LYS A 493 22.22 24.84 -10.00
N SER A 494 22.12 25.04 -11.31
CA SER A 494 22.38 26.34 -11.95
C SER A 494 21.39 27.42 -11.53
N TYR A 495 20.11 27.08 -11.36
CA TYR A 495 19.09 28.00 -10.86
C TYR A 495 19.33 28.42 -9.41
N ILE A 496 19.69 27.47 -8.53
CA ILE A 496 20.03 27.75 -7.13
C ILE A 496 21.29 28.64 -7.04
N LYS A 497 22.29 28.39 -7.90
CA LYS A 497 23.53 29.19 -7.94
C LYS A 497 23.24 30.63 -8.37
N ARG A 498 22.38 30.84 -9.38
CA ARG A 498 21.94 32.20 -9.83
C ARG A 498 21.14 32.98 -8.80
N ARG A 499 20.44 32.28 -7.88
CA ARG A 499 19.66 32.91 -6.81
C ARG A 499 20.49 33.26 -5.56
N LYS A 500 21.70 32.68 -5.44
CA LYS A 500 22.68 33.02 -4.37
C LYS A 500 23.57 34.17 -4.76
N THR A 501 23.60 34.54 -6.04
CA THR A 501 24.42 35.63 -6.59
C THR A 501 23.60 36.90 -6.88
N LYS A 502 22.31 36.90 -6.61
CA LYS A 502 21.42 38.06 -6.45
C LYS A 502 20.97 38.18 -4.99
#